data_8ce7def290d65b166bdd75f51c5c7f7e
#
_entry.id   8ce7def290d65b166bdd75f51c5c7f7e
#
_cell.length_a   1.000
_cell.length_b   1.000
_cell.length_c   1.000
_cell.angle_alpha   90.00
_cell.angle_beta   90.00
_cell.angle_gamma   90.00
#
_symmetry.space_group_name_H-M   'P 1'
#
loop_
_entity.id
_entity.type
_entity.pdbx_description
1 polymer ?
#
loop_
_entity_poly.entity_id
_entity_poly.type
_entity_poly.pdbx_seq_one_letter_code
_entity_poly.pdbx_strand_id
1 'polypeptide(L)'
;CLQRQSLDDQAICDRKQLKDTLYLVTLADTSLLEQAKEDLIHAPNIVVSNFNHFRTALKVNFKFQSPKLIIIDECHYGSHSDAVRYSKVFDYLEHENKQCKVAFISATPFGALYAAGSDSILRDSFNTKLVFHKASSLYHGIRQMHHNQQIVKLARDQRDFCDDTLMRRRFISQLQAHQGTGWSLIRVPNNSANKAKQLLIQNGFDEDQIFIIGQQLADVPEDELTSLEDFRKEFETASLFDEKIIAITVAGFRAGINFGPEMKEKLISTWDSTIANI
;
A
#
# COMPACT_ATOMS: atom_id res chain seq x y z
N CYS A 1 9.88 4.20 -14.44
CA CYS A 1 11.19 3.48 -14.41
C CYS A 1 11.60 2.88 -15.74
N LEU A 2 10.68 2.25 -16.50
CA LEU A 2 11.01 1.68 -17.85
C LEU A 2 11.42 2.75 -18.86
N GLN A 3 10.91 3.97 -18.74
CA GLN A 3 11.29 5.08 -19.61
C GLN A 3 12.64 5.72 -19.21
N ARG A 4 13.05 5.67 -17.93
CA ARG A 4 14.32 6.25 -17.48
C ARG A 4 15.58 5.62 -18.09
N GLN A 5 15.49 4.38 -18.56
CA GLN A 5 16.64 3.71 -19.21
C GLN A 5 16.76 3.97 -20.70
N SER A 6 15.74 4.58 -21.33
CA SER A 6 15.70 4.77 -22.79
C SER A 6 15.42 6.20 -23.25
N LEU A 7 15.23 7.14 -22.34
CA LEU A 7 14.90 8.52 -22.66
C LEU A 7 15.88 9.47 -21.97
N ASP A 8 16.32 10.46 -22.72
CA ASP A 8 17.02 11.64 -22.21
C ASP A 8 16.21 12.30 -21.10
N ASP A 9 16.82 12.78 -20.03
CA ASP A 9 16.11 13.39 -18.89
C ASP A 9 15.15 14.51 -19.33
N GLN A 10 15.43 15.16 -20.44
CA GLN A 10 14.58 16.18 -21.05
C GLN A 10 13.31 15.62 -21.68
N ALA A 11 13.38 14.40 -22.23
CA ALA A 11 12.22 13.72 -22.82
C ALA A 11 11.25 13.17 -21.75
N ILE A 12 11.74 12.89 -20.55
CA ILE A 12 10.90 12.46 -19.40
C ILE A 12 10.01 13.60 -18.93
N CYS A 13 10.48 14.83 -19.04
CA CYS A 13 9.73 16.05 -18.69
C CYS A 13 8.80 16.55 -19.81
N ASP A 14 8.82 15.95 -21.00
CA ASP A 14 7.92 16.34 -22.08
C ASP A 14 6.50 15.86 -21.79
N ARG A 15 5.70 16.76 -21.22
CA ARG A 15 4.29 16.53 -20.86
C ARG A 15 3.42 16.06 -22.04
N LYS A 16 3.85 16.33 -23.29
CA LYS A 16 3.12 15.88 -24.49
C LYS A 16 3.21 14.36 -24.68
N GLN A 17 4.28 13.73 -24.23
CA GLN A 17 4.47 12.27 -24.36
C GLN A 17 3.61 11.45 -23.37
N LEU A 18 3.15 12.07 -22.26
CA LEU A 18 2.39 11.40 -21.21
C LEU A 18 0.87 11.54 -21.38
N LYS A 19 0.39 12.36 -22.32
CA LYS A 19 -1.05 12.64 -22.49
C LYS A 19 -1.92 11.44 -22.87
N ASP A 20 -1.30 10.40 -23.44
CA ASP A 20 -1.98 9.19 -23.89
C ASP A 20 -1.74 8.04 -22.89
N THR A 21 -1.56 8.36 -21.61
CA THR A 21 -1.26 7.40 -20.54
C THR A 21 -2.44 7.27 -19.58
N LEU A 22 -2.84 6.03 -19.32
CA LEU A 22 -3.80 5.66 -18.28
C LEU A 22 -3.06 4.96 -17.14
N TYR A 23 -3.15 5.51 -15.95
CA TYR A 23 -2.61 4.92 -14.72
C TYR A 23 -3.73 4.28 -13.92
N LEU A 24 -3.60 3.00 -13.63
CA LEU A 24 -4.60 2.21 -12.92
C LEU A 24 -4.08 1.77 -11.54
N VAL A 25 -4.80 2.20 -10.50
CA VAL A 25 -4.63 1.69 -9.15
C VAL A 25 -5.45 0.41 -9.03
N THR A 26 -4.82 -0.72 -8.66
CA THR A 26 -5.48 -2.04 -8.66
C THR A 26 -6.42 -2.26 -7.48
N LEU A 27 -6.14 -1.65 -6.34
CA LEU A 27 -7.02 -1.72 -5.18
C LEU A 27 -8.21 -0.76 -5.32
N ALA A 28 -9.38 -1.21 -4.87
CA ALA A 28 -10.58 -0.38 -4.77
C ALA A 28 -10.55 0.51 -3.52
N ASP A 29 -9.40 1.17 -3.29
CA ASP A 29 -9.16 2.03 -2.15
C ASP A 29 -9.07 3.49 -2.62
N THR A 30 -9.92 4.32 -2.05
CA THR A 30 -9.98 5.75 -2.41
C THR A 30 -8.72 6.47 -1.99
N SER A 31 -8.12 6.14 -0.86
CA SER A 31 -6.89 6.75 -0.38
C SER A 31 -5.70 6.48 -1.31
N LEU A 32 -5.58 5.28 -1.86
CA LEU A 32 -4.55 4.97 -2.86
C LEU A 32 -4.77 5.71 -4.19
N LEU A 33 -6.04 5.90 -4.58
CA LEU A 33 -6.37 6.67 -5.78
C LEU A 33 -6.01 8.14 -5.60
N GLU A 34 -6.31 8.71 -4.45
CA GLU A 34 -5.97 10.10 -4.09
C GLU A 34 -4.45 10.29 -4.03
N GLN A 35 -3.76 9.41 -3.34
CA GLN A 35 -2.28 9.40 -3.29
C GLN A 35 -1.66 9.32 -4.70
N ALA A 36 -2.17 8.44 -5.56
CA ALA A 36 -1.66 8.33 -6.93
C ALA A 36 -1.88 9.63 -7.73
N LYS A 37 -2.98 10.35 -7.50
CA LYS A 37 -3.23 11.67 -8.11
C LYS A 37 -2.27 12.73 -7.55
N GLU A 38 -1.99 12.73 -6.26
CA GLU A 38 -1.04 13.63 -5.61
C GLU A 38 0.38 13.39 -6.13
N ASP A 39 0.83 12.13 -6.17
CA ASP A 39 2.15 11.74 -6.68
C ASP A 39 2.34 12.13 -8.16
N LEU A 40 1.26 12.15 -8.94
CA LEU A 40 1.24 12.51 -10.36
C LEU A 40 0.80 13.96 -10.63
N ILE A 41 0.72 14.82 -9.61
CA ILE A 41 0.27 16.20 -9.75
C ILE A 41 1.08 17.02 -10.79
N HIS A 42 2.37 16.69 -10.92
CA HIS A 42 3.25 17.32 -11.92
C HIS A 42 3.12 16.73 -13.33
N ALA A 43 2.30 15.68 -13.49
CA ALA A 43 2.00 15.04 -14.77
C ALA A 43 0.49 15.06 -15.07
N PRO A 44 -0.14 16.25 -15.19
CA PRO A 44 -1.62 16.42 -15.26
C PRO A 44 -2.24 15.78 -16.51
N ASN A 45 -1.43 15.36 -17.48
CA ASN A 45 -1.90 14.70 -18.69
C ASN A 45 -2.07 13.16 -18.53
N ILE A 46 -1.62 12.61 -17.41
CA ILE A 46 -1.87 11.20 -17.07
C ILE A 46 -3.27 11.09 -16.50
N VAL A 47 -4.08 10.22 -17.06
CA VAL A 47 -5.40 9.89 -16.50
C VAL A 47 -5.20 8.85 -15.41
N VAL A 48 -5.53 9.20 -14.17
CA VAL A 48 -5.48 8.28 -13.02
C VAL A 48 -6.87 7.73 -12.76
N SER A 49 -7.01 6.41 -12.65
CA SER A 49 -8.28 5.75 -12.39
C SER A 49 -8.11 4.50 -11.53
N ASN A 50 -9.19 4.08 -10.91
CA ASN A 50 -9.27 2.78 -10.26
C ASN A 50 -9.52 1.69 -11.31
N PHE A 51 -8.98 0.51 -11.07
CA PHE A 51 -9.11 -0.64 -11.97
C PHE A 51 -10.57 -1.03 -12.24
N ASN A 52 -11.45 -0.90 -11.25
CA ASN A 52 -12.88 -1.17 -11.42
C ASN A 52 -13.56 -0.22 -12.42
N HIS A 53 -13.02 0.98 -12.58
CA HIS A 53 -13.52 2.00 -13.49
C HIS A 53 -12.78 2.04 -14.84
N PHE A 54 -11.97 1.02 -15.16
CA PHE A 54 -11.16 0.96 -16.38
C PHE A 54 -11.95 1.32 -17.64
N ARG A 55 -13.08 0.63 -17.89
CA ARG A 55 -13.92 0.87 -19.08
C ARG A 55 -14.55 2.26 -19.08
N THR A 56 -14.90 2.79 -17.92
CA THR A 56 -15.42 4.15 -17.80
C THR A 56 -14.34 5.17 -18.10
N ALA A 57 -13.12 4.98 -17.57
CA ALA A 57 -11.99 5.85 -17.85
C ALA A 57 -11.66 5.91 -19.35
N LEU A 58 -11.70 4.78 -20.04
CA LEU A 58 -11.53 4.74 -21.50
C LEU A 58 -12.59 5.55 -22.23
N LYS A 59 -13.87 5.35 -21.88
CA LYS A 59 -15.00 6.04 -22.54
C LYS A 59 -14.99 7.56 -22.32
N VAL A 60 -14.61 8.01 -21.14
CA VAL A 60 -14.67 9.42 -20.76
C VAL A 60 -13.42 10.18 -21.21
N ASN A 61 -12.24 9.65 -20.91
CA ASN A 61 -10.98 10.39 -21.08
C ASN A 61 -10.30 10.09 -22.43
N PHE A 62 -10.58 8.94 -23.03
CA PHE A 62 -9.97 8.49 -24.28
C PHE A 62 -10.97 8.37 -25.43
N LYS A 63 -12.02 9.19 -25.39
CA LYS A 63 -13.12 9.18 -26.35
C LYS A 63 -12.65 9.35 -27.81
N PHE A 64 -11.64 10.17 -28.04
CA PHE A 64 -11.17 10.52 -29.38
C PHE A 64 -9.81 9.90 -29.75
N GLN A 65 -9.08 9.39 -28.76
CA GLN A 65 -7.76 8.82 -28.95
C GLN A 65 -7.49 7.77 -27.89
N SER A 66 -7.27 6.53 -28.30
CA SER A 66 -6.95 5.43 -27.40
C SER A 66 -5.64 5.65 -26.64
N PRO A 67 -5.49 5.19 -25.41
CA PRO A 67 -4.24 5.29 -24.67
C PRO A 67 -3.13 4.50 -25.38
N LYS A 68 -1.92 5.06 -25.38
CA LYS A 68 -0.72 4.38 -25.89
C LYS A 68 0.02 3.60 -24.83
N LEU A 69 -0.20 3.97 -23.58
CA LEU A 69 0.40 3.32 -22.41
C LEU A 69 -0.66 3.15 -21.32
N ILE A 70 -0.73 1.96 -20.76
CA ILE A 70 -1.47 1.66 -19.55
C ILE A 70 -0.45 1.26 -18.48
N ILE A 71 -0.46 1.93 -17.34
CA ILE A 71 0.36 1.58 -16.18
C ILE A 71 -0.57 0.94 -15.16
N ILE A 72 -0.22 -0.25 -14.69
CA ILE A 72 -0.97 -0.98 -13.66
C ILE A 72 -0.07 -1.09 -12.44
N ASP A 73 -0.40 -0.29 -11.44
CA ASP A 73 0.34 -0.25 -10.19
C ASP A 73 -0.16 -1.32 -9.21
N GLU A 74 0.77 -1.81 -8.39
CA GLU A 74 0.53 -2.91 -7.45
C GLU A 74 -0.13 -4.12 -8.12
N CYS A 75 0.38 -4.50 -9.27
CA CYS A 75 -0.23 -5.52 -10.15
C CYS A 75 -0.40 -6.90 -9.49
N HIS A 76 0.29 -7.17 -8.37
CA HIS A 76 0.15 -8.42 -7.63
C HIS A 76 -1.24 -8.61 -7.02
N TYR A 77 -1.98 -7.54 -6.73
CA TYR A 77 -3.35 -7.64 -6.19
C TYR A 77 -4.39 -8.17 -7.18
N GLY A 78 -4.12 -8.18 -8.45
CA GLY A 78 -5.03 -8.73 -9.47
C GLY A 78 -4.73 -10.16 -9.87
N SER A 79 -3.64 -10.74 -9.36
CA SER A 79 -3.11 -12.03 -9.82
C SER A 79 -3.64 -13.25 -9.08
N HIS A 80 -4.35 -13.08 -7.96
CA HIS A 80 -5.01 -14.18 -7.24
C HIS A 80 -6.46 -14.29 -7.66
N SER A 81 -7.20 -15.26 -7.33
CA SER A 81 -8.60 -15.63 -7.48
C SER A 81 -9.57 -14.80 -8.36
N ASP A 82 -9.24 -13.55 -8.71
CA ASP A 82 -10.05 -12.63 -9.51
C ASP A 82 -9.40 -12.30 -10.86
N ALA A 83 -8.98 -13.28 -11.58
CA ALA A 83 -8.54 -13.23 -12.98
C ALA A 83 -9.46 -12.38 -13.90
N VAL A 84 -10.72 -12.30 -13.55
CA VAL A 84 -11.71 -11.42 -14.17
C VAL A 84 -11.27 -9.95 -14.22
N ARG A 85 -10.39 -9.51 -13.32
CA ARG A 85 -9.91 -8.12 -13.34
C ARG A 85 -8.99 -7.86 -14.51
N TYR A 86 -7.99 -8.70 -14.72
CA TYR A 86 -7.07 -8.53 -15.84
C TYR A 86 -7.70 -8.89 -17.19
N SER A 87 -8.67 -9.81 -17.25
CA SER A 87 -9.34 -10.16 -18.49
C SER A 87 -9.85 -8.92 -19.23
N LYS A 88 -10.44 -7.95 -18.52
CA LYS A 88 -10.94 -6.70 -19.13
C LYS A 88 -9.85 -5.87 -19.82
N VAL A 89 -8.64 -5.84 -19.24
CA VAL A 89 -7.50 -5.13 -19.85
C VAL A 89 -6.93 -5.95 -20.99
N PHE A 90 -6.79 -7.25 -20.81
CA PHE A 90 -6.28 -8.14 -21.86
C PHE A 90 -7.21 -8.19 -23.06
N ASP A 91 -8.52 -8.29 -22.84
CA ASP A 91 -9.51 -8.21 -23.92
C ASP A 91 -9.42 -6.90 -24.70
N TYR A 92 -9.23 -5.79 -23.99
CA TYR A 92 -9.02 -4.48 -24.63
C TYR A 92 -7.75 -4.47 -25.48
N LEU A 93 -6.65 -5.01 -24.98
CA LEU A 93 -5.37 -5.06 -25.70
C LEU A 93 -5.42 -5.98 -26.92
N GLU A 94 -6.09 -7.11 -26.80
CA GLU A 94 -6.15 -8.12 -27.86
C GLU A 94 -7.13 -7.75 -28.98
N HIS A 95 -8.22 -7.08 -28.63
CA HIS A 95 -9.33 -6.87 -29.58
C HIS A 95 -9.53 -5.41 -29.99
N GLU A 96 -9.22 -4.45 -29.09
CA GLU A 96 -9.54 -3.03 -29.32
C GLU A 96 -8.30 -2.17 -29.57
N ASN A 97 -7.16 -2.46 -28.90
CA ASN A 97 -5.96 -1.63 -28.99
C ASN A 97 -4.65 -2.44 -28.89
N LYS A 98 -4.33 -3.17 -29.95
CA LYS A 98 -3.16 -4.04 -30.04
C LYS A 98 -1.81 -3.32 -29.96
N GLN A 99 -1.78 -2.00 -30.17
CA GLN A 99 -0.54 -1.21 -30.14
C GLN A 99 -0.27 -0.58 -28.77
N CYS A 100 -1.23 -0.68 -27.84
CA CYS A 100 -1.06 -0.15 -26.49
C CYS A 100 0.02 -0.92 -25.75
N LYS A 101 0.93 -0.20 -25.12
CA LYS A 101 1.91 -0.79 -24.21
C LYS A 101 1.33 -0.86 -22.81
N VAL A 102 1.71 -1.90 -22.06
CA VAL A 102 1.33 -2.03 -20.64
C VAL A 102 2.57 -2.18 -19.80
N ALA A 103 2.62 -1.43 -18.70
CA ALA A 103 3.61 -1.57 -17.66
C ALA A 103 2.96 -2.11 -16.39
N PHE A 104 3.29 -3.31 -16.00
CA PHE A 104 2.92 -3.89 -14.71
C PHE A 104 4.00 -3.53 -13.69
N ILE A 105 3.61 -2.87 -12.60
CA ILE A 105 4.51 -2.43 -11.55
C ILE A 105 4.14 -3.14 -10.25
N SER A 106 5.13 -3.70 -9.57
CA SER A 106 4.97 -4.26 -8.24
C SER A 106 6.31 -4.46 -7.56
N ALA A 107 6.34 -4.29 -6.24
CA ALA A 107 7.46 -4.69 -5.39
C ALA A 107 7.47 -6.21 -5.13
N THR A 108 6.32 -6.87 -5.27
CA THR A 108 6.11 -8.30 -4.98
C THR A 108 5.38 -8.99 -6.14
N PRO A 109 6.00 -9.12 -7.33
CA PRO A 109 5.31 -9.53 -8.55
C PRO A 109 5.03 -11.04 -8.65
N PHE A 110 5.37 -11.84 -7.64
CA PHE A 110 5.34 -13.31 -7.72
C PHE A 110 3.99 -13.85 -8.19
N GLY A 111 2.88 -13.41 -7.58
CA GLY A 111 1.56 -13.85 -7.98
C GLY A 111 1.24 -13.56 -9.46
N ALA A 112 1.61 -12.35 -9.93
CA ALA A 112 1.41 -11.96 -11.31
C ALA A 112 2.28 -12.75 -12.31
N LEU A 113 3.51 -13.10 -11.90
CA LEU A 113 4.45 -13.85 -12.73
C LEU A 113 4.11 -15.34 -12.83
N TYR A 114 3.52 -15.91 -11.78
CA TYR A 114 3.16 -17.33 -11.73
C TYR A 114 1.70 -17.62 -12.05
N ALA A 115 0.90 -16.61 -12.38
CA ALA A 115 -0.44 -16.81 -12.90
C ALA A 115 -0.39 -17.65 -14.19
N ALA A 116 -1.32 -18.58 -14.35
CA ALA A 116 -1.34 -19.49 -15.49
C ALA A 116 -2.50 -19.18 -16.46
N GLY A 117 -2.37 -19.64 -17.69
CA GLY A 117 -3.43 -19.56 -18.70
C GLY A 117 -3.77 -18.15 -19.13
N SER A 118 -5.04 -17.85 -19.26
CA SER A 118 -5.57 -16.56 -19.72
C SER A 118 -5.24 -15.38 -18.80
N ASP A 119 -4.79 -15.66 -17.58
CA ASP A 119 -4.51 -14.67 -16.54
C ASP A 119 -3.04 -14.31 -16.46
N SER A 120 -2.20 -15.02 -17.18
CA SER A 120 -0.77 -14.78 -17.18
C SER A 120 -0.41 -13.48 -17.92
N ILE A 121 0.35 -12.61 -17.27
CA ILE A 121 0.99 -11.46 -17.94
C ILE A 121 2.12 -11.89 -18.88
N LEU A 122 2.56 -13.15 -18.78
CA LEU A 122 3.61 -13.76 -19.60
C LEU A 122 3.05 -14.63 -20.74
N ARG A 123 1.76 -14.47 -21.07
CA ARG A 123 1.15 -15.26 -22.15
C ARG A 123 1.85 -15.01 -23.51
N ASP A 124 1.83 -16.01 -24.37
CA ASP A 124 2.53 -15.98 -25.66
C ASP A 124 2.01 -14.90 -26.62
N SER A 125 0.77 -14.44 -26.46
CA SER A 125 0.19 -13.35 -27.25
C SER A 125 0.82 -11.98 -26.98
N PHE A 126 1.59 -11.83 -25.88
CA PHE A 126 2.26 -10.60 -25.52
C PHE A 126 3.79 -10.72 -25.61
N ASN A 127 4.42 -9.71 -26.21
CA ASN A 127 5.87 -9.57 -26.14
C ASN A 127 6.26 -8.93 -24.80
N THR A 128 6.42 -9.76 -23.76
CA THR A 128 6.66 -9.31 -22.40
C THR A 128 8.14 -9.23 -22.08
N LYS A 129 8.58 -8.09 -21.55
CA LYS A 129 9.94 -7.87 -21.02
C LYS A 129 9.90 -7.68 -19.53
N LEU A 130 10.65 -8.50 -18.80
CA LEU A 130 10.84 -8.32 -17.35
C LEU A 130 11.97 -7.34 -17.09
N VAL A 131 11.71 -6.35 -16.24
CA VAL A 131 12.70 -5.37 -15.80
C VAL A 131 12.76 -5.37 -14.28
N PHE A 132 13.92 -5.77 -13.76
CA PHE A 132 14.19 -5.74 -12.33
C PHE A 132 14.84 -4.42 -11.95
N HIS A 133 14.18 -3.64 -11.14
CA HIS A 133 14.76 -2.43 -10.58
C HIS A 133 15.65 -2.80 -9.39
N LYS A 134 16.94 -2.54 -9.52
CA LYS A 134 17.86 -2.68 -8.38
C LYS A 134 17.74 -1.45 -7.48
N ALA A 135 17.34 -1.67 -6.25
CA ALA A 135 17.31 -0.61 -5.24
C ALA A 135 18.69 0.03 -5.05
N SER A 136 18.70 1.32 -4.72
CA SER A 136 19.93 2.02 -4.39
C SER A 136 20.58 1.47 -3.12
N SER A 137 21.87 1.74 -2.89
CA SER A 137 22.57 1.36 -1.65
C SER A 137 22.01 2.05 -0.40
N LEU A 138 21.25 3.12 -0.59
CA LEU A 138 20.57 3.84 0.50
C LEU A 138 19.20 3.22 0.87
N TYR A 139 18.74 2.24 0.09
CA TYR A 139 17.46 1.58 0.38
C TYR A 139 17.64 0.59 1.54
N HIS A 140 16.99 0.88 2.66
CA HIS A 140 16.95 0.02 3.83
C HIS A 140 15.89 -1.09 3.65
N GLY A 141 16.27 -2.17 3.00
CA GLY A 141 15.35 -3.27 2.67
C GLY A 141 15.32 -4.39 3.72
N ILE A 142 14.40 -5.35 3.52
CA ILE A 142 14.16 -6.49 4.42
C ILE A 142 15.44 -7.24 4.79
N ARG A 143 16.38 -7.44 3.87
CA ARG A 143 17.64 -8.13 4.16
C ARG A 143 18.49 -7.38 5.18
N GLN A 144 18.58 -6.07 5.06
CA GLN A 144 19.31 -5.22 6.00
C GLN A 144 18.60 -5.15 7.35
N MET A 145 17.26 -4.99 7.34
CA MET A 145 16.45 -5.03 8.56
C MET A 145 16.60 -6.36 9.31
N HIS A 146 16.63 -7.49 8.58
CA HIS A 146 16.87 -8.81 9.18
C HIS A 146 18.28 -8.93 9.75
N HIS A 147 19.29 -8.49 8.99
CA HIS A 147 20.70 -8.47 9.46
C HIS A 147 20.87 -7.61 10.71
N ASN A 148 20.20 -6.49 10.78
CA ASN A 148 20.24 -5.58 11.93
C ASN A 148 19.32 -6.01 13.08
N GLN A 149 18.71 -7.19 13.01
CA GLN A 149 17.78 -7.70 14.02
C GLN A 149 16.53 -6.81 14.26
N GLN A 150 16.15 -6.03 13.25
CA GLN A 150 14.96 -5.16 13.30
C GLN A 150 13.67 -5.90 12.95
N ILE A 151 13.77 -7.14 12.47
CA ILE A 151 12.63 -8.00 12.14
C ILE A 151 12.62 -9.17 13.11
N VAL A 152 11.50 -9.35 13.81
CA VAL A 152 11.25 -10.48 14.70
C VAL A 152 10.15 -11.35 14.08
N LYS A 153 10.49 -12.60 13.77
CA LYS A 153 9.51 -13.57 13.30
C LYS A 153 8.71 -14.11 14.47
N LEU A 154 7.42 -13.88 14.47
CA LEU A 154 6.51 -14.44 15.47
C LEU A 154 6.14 -15.88 15.13
N ALA A 155 6.15 -16.77 16.12
CA ALA A 155 5.56 -18.10 16.03
C ALA A 155 4.03 -17.97 15.90
N ARG A 156 3.36 -19.02 15.38
CA ARG A 156 1.91 -18.97 15.12
C ARG A 156 1.09 -18.67 16.36
N ASP A 157 1.47 -19.23 17.48
CA ASP A 157 0.87 -19.07 18.81
C ASP A 157 1.23 -17.74 19.49
N GLN A 158 2.10 -16.93 18.91
CA GLN A 158 2.55 -15.64 19.43
C GLN A 158 2.18 -14.46 18.54
N ARG A 159 1.37 -14.67 17.51
CA ARG A 159 1.05 -13.64 16.53
C ARG A 159 -0.08 -12.73 16.98
N ASP A 160 -1.08 -13.27 17.68
CA ASP A 160 -2.20 -12.46 18.08
C ASP A 160 -1.76 -11.49 19.18
N PHE A 161 -1.88 -10.20 18.90
CA PHE A 161 -1.59 -9.14 19.86
C PHE A 161 -2.47 -9.26 21.10
N CYS A 162 -3.68 -9.80 20.95
CA CYS A 162 -4.62 -9.95 22.03
C CYS A 162 -4.35 -11.13 22.97
N ASP A 163 -3.41 -12.01 22.61
CA ASP A 163 -2.99 -13.10 23.48
C ASP A 163 -1.86 -12.67 24.43
N ASP A 164 -1.89 -13.18 25.66
CA ASP A 164 -0.87 -12.86 26.64
C ASP A 164 0.41 -13.68 26.40
N THR A 165 1.25 -13.18 25.52
CA THR A 165 2.50 -13.80 25.12
C THR A 165 3.72 -12.99 25.60
N LEU A 166 4.86 -13.66 25.74
CA LEU A 166 6.13 -13.00 26.03
C LEU A 166 6.47 -11.93 24.98
N MET A 167 6.15 -12.18 23.72
CA MET A 167 6.44 -11.26 22.63
C MET A 167 5.60 -9.99 22.71
N ARG A 168 4.29 -10.09 23.06
CA ARG A 168 3.46 -8.92 23.30
C ARG A 168 3.99 -8.09 24.47
N ARG A 169 4.31 -8.73 25.59
CA ARG A 169 4.87 -8.01 26.76
C ARG A 169 6.17 -7.28 26.40
N ARG A 170 7.05 -7.94 25.61
CA ARG A 170 8.27 -7.31 25.12
C ARG A 170 7.99 -6.11 24.22
N PHE A 171 7.03 -6.23 23.30
CA PHE A 171 6.61 -5.13 22.42
C PHE A 171 6.10 -3.94 23.23
N ILE A 172 5.19 -4.17 24.18
CA ILE A 172 4.67 -3.14 25.08
C ILE A 172 5.79 -2.46 25.86
N SER A 173 6.72 -3.24 26.44
CA SER A 173 7.86 -2.69 27.16
C SER A 173 8.75 -1.81 26.28
N GLN A 174 8.93 -2.15 25.01
CA GLN A 174 9.66 -1.31 24.05
C GLN A 174 8.94 0.03 23.80
N LEU A 175 7.61 0.00 23.65
CA LEU A 175 6.83 1.23 23.50
C LEU A 175 6.92 2.12 24.74
N GLN A 176 6.82 1.53 25.92
CA GLN A 176 6.93 2.26 27.18
C GLN A 176 8.32 2.87 27.39
N ALA A 177 9.37 2.14 27.02
CA ALA A 177 10.77 2.57 27.17
C ALA A 177 11.19 3.65 26.14
N HIS A 178 10.47 3.80 25.03
CA HIS A 178 10.77 4.82 24.06
C HIS A 178 10.59 6.21 24.66
N GLN A 179 11.58 7.07 24.44
CA GLN A 179 11.55 8.48 24.89
C GLN A 179 11.29 9.38 23.67
N GLY A 180 10.51 10.42 23.88
CA GLY A 180 10.19 11.40 22.86
C GLY A 180 9.07 11.00 21.93
N THR A 181 8.80 11.86 20.97
CA THR A 181 7.75 11.71 19.96
C THR A 181 7.95 10.46 19.12
N GLY A 182 6.86 9.75 18.89
CA GLY A 182 6.84 8.63 17.96
C GLY A 182 5.47 7.99 17.86
N TRP A 183 5.34 7.05 16.95
CA TRP A 183 4.10 6.30 16.80
C TRP A 183 4.35 4.82 16.55
N SER A 184 3.34 4.02 16.78
CA SER A 184 3.41 2.58 16.54
C SER A 184 2.15 2.09 15.85
N LEU A 185 2.29 1.07 15.02
CA LEU A 185 1.19 0.45 14.30
C LEU A 185 0.96 -0.97 14.81
N ILE A 186 -0.27 -1.25 15.23
CA ILE A 186 -0.70 -2.59 15.64
C ILE A 186 -1.82 -3.03 14.70
N ARG A 187 -1.53 -4.04 13.88
CA ARG A 187 -2.54 -4.67 13.03
C ARG A 187 -3.08 -5.91 13.71
N VAL A 188 -4.38 -5.95 13.91
CA VAL A 188 -5.08 -7.05 14.58
C VAL A 188 -6.07 -7.77 13.65
N PRO A 189 -6.48 -9.02 13.99
CA PRO A 189 -7.57 -9.70 13.29
C PRO A 189 -8.90 -8.95 13.41
N ASN A 190 -9.87 -9.33 12.57
CA ASN A 190 -11.25 -8.84 12.67
C ASN A 190 -11.81 -9.07 14.08
N ASN A 191 -12.61 -8.13 14.57
CA ASN A 191 -13.23 -8.16 15.90
C ASN A 191 -12.23 -8.16 17.07
N SER A 192 -11.04 -7.60 16.88
CA SER A 192 -10.00 -7.55 17.93
C SER A 192 -9.49 -6.13 18.21
N ALA A 193 -9.99 -5.11 17.52
CA ALA A 193 -9.49 -3.75 17.64
C ALA A 193 -9.78 -3.16 19.02
N ASN A 194 -11.02 -3.27 19.50
CA ASN A 194 -11.38 -2.78 20.82
C ASN A 194 -10.64 -3.56 21.93
N LYS A 195 -10.52 -4.89 21.80
CA LYS A 195 -9.75 -5.69 22.76
C LYS A 195 -8.30 -5.24 22.85
N ALA A 196 -7.68 -4.91 21.70
CA ALA A 196 -6.30 -4.40 21.66
C ALA A 196 -6.19 -3.02 22.33
N LYS A 197 -7.14 -2.11 22.10
CA LYS A 197 -7.22 -0.80 22.77
C LYS A 197 -7.28 -0.98 24.29
N GLN A 198 -8.20 -1.81 24.77
CA GLN A 198 -8.35 -2.07 26.20
C GLN A 198 -7.10 -2.68 26.83
N LEU A 199 -6.40 -3.57 26.12
CA LEU A 199 -5.14 -4.14 26.59
C LEU A 199 -4.03 -3.08 26.73
N LEU A 200 -3.94 -2.13 25.82
CA LEU A 200 -2.98 -1.03 25.92
C LEU A 200 -3.29 -0.13 27.12
N ILE A 201 -4.56 0.21 27.33
CA ILE A 201 -5.01 1.00 28.51
C ILE A 201 -4.65 0.25 29.80
N GLN A 202 -4.93 -1.05 29.89
CA GLN A 202 -4.57 -1.89 31.04
C GLN A 202 -3.05 -1.95 31.30
N ASN A 203 -2.24 -1.69 30.28
CA ASN A 203 -0.79 -1.65 30.39
C ASN A 203 -0.24 -0.21 30.55
N GLY A 204 -1.09 0.77 30.87
CA GLY A 204 -0.70 2.10 31.28
C GLY A 204 -0.49 3.10 30.15
N PHE A 205 -1.07 2.87 28.97
CA PHE A 205 -1.18 3.89 27.93
C PHE A 205 -2.48 4.69 28.14
N ASP A 206 -2.44 5.98 27.92
CA ASP A 206 -3.61 6.83 28.00
C ASP A 206 -4.54 6.60 26.81
N GLU A 207 -5.84 6.69 27.02
CA GLU A 207 -6.84 6.38 26.00
C GLU A 207 -6.75 7.33 24.81
N ASP A 208 -6.45 8.59 25.03
CA ASP A 208 -6.28 9.64 24.03
C ASP A 208 -5.02 9.47 23.15
N GLN A 209 -4.11 8.59 23.55
CA GLN A 209 -2.94 8.20 22.75
C GLN A 209 -3.22 7.02 21.79
N ILE A 210 -4.41 6.39 21.87
CA ILE A 210 -4.71 5.15 21.16
C ILE A 210 -5.84 5.38 20.14
N PHE A 211 -5.53 5.28 18.87
CA PHE A 211 -6.43 5.53 17.76
C PHE A 211 -6.76 4.25 17.00
N ILE A 212 -8.05 3.97 16.79
CA ILE A 212 -8.48 2.85 15.95
C ILE A 212 -8.79 3.39 14.56
N ILE A 213 -8.00 2.95 13.57
CA ILE A 213 -8.08 3.48 12.22
C ILE A 213 -8.88 2.53 11.34
N GLY A 214 -9.97 3.05 10.77
CA GLY A 214 -10.87 2.30 9.89
C GLY A 214 -12.05 3.14 9.45
N GLN A 215 -12.85 2.59 8.53
CA GLN A 215 -14.10 3.22 8.09
C GLN A 215 -15.33 2.53 8.69
N GLN A 216 -15.26 1.22 8.88
CA GLN A 216 -16.34 0.44 9.48
C GLN A 216 -15.74 -0.84 10.09
N LEU A 217 -15.88 -1.02 11.38
CA LEU A 217 -15.43 -2.20 12.12
C LEU A 217 -16.59 -2.75 12.94
N ALA A 218 -16.67 -4.08 13.04
CA ALA A 218 -17.82 -4.71 13.72
C ALA A 218 -17.75 -4.62 15.24
N ASP A 219 -16.57 -4.41 15.81
CA ASP A 219 -16.31 -4.38 17.26
C ASP A 219 -16.04 -2.97 17.79
N VAL A 220 -16.17 -1.94 16.95
CA VAL A 220 -15.89 -0.54 17.30
C VAL A 220 -17.01 0.36 16.77
N PRO A 221 -17.61 1.22 17.60
CA PRO A 221 -18.54 2.25 17.16
C PRO A 221 -17.92 3.19 16.12
N GLU A 222 -18.73 3.69 15.18
CA GLU A 222 -18.24 4.56 14.11
C GLU A 222 -17.64 5.88 14.63
N ASP A 223 -18.17 6.40 15.72
CA ASP A 223 -17.69 7.62 16.37
C ASP A 223 -16.36 7.47 17.12
N GLU A 224 -15.93 6.23 17.36
CA GLU A 224 -14.60 5.92 17.91
C GLU A 224 -13.54 5.63 16.82
N LEU A 225 -13.95 5.62 15.55
CA LEU A 225 -13.05 5.38 14.43
C LEU A 225 -12.38 6.67 13.98
N THR A 226 -11.09 6.59 13.74
CA THR A 226 -10.27 7.70 13.26
C THR A 226 -9.93 7.49 11.79
N SER A 227 -10.03 8.55 10.98
CA SER A 227 -9.52 8.51 9.61
C SER A 227 -7.98 8.56 9.59
N LEU A 228 -7.36 8.12 8.48
CA LEU A 228 -5.90 8.25 8.34
C LEU A 228 -5.46 9.72 8.35
N GLU A 229 -6.26 10.61 7.77
CA GLU A 229 -5.97 12.04 7.73
C GLU A 229 -6.02 12.65 9.15
N ASP A 230 -7.02 12.30 9.94
CA ASP A 230 -7.13 12.79 11.30
C ASP A 230 -6.02 12.20 12.19
N PHE A 231 -5.66 10.92 12.01
CA PHE A 231 -4.51 10.34 12.71
C PHE A 231 -3.20 11.08 12.42
N ARG A 232 -3.01 11.57 11.19
CA ARG A 232 -1.84 12.40 10.86
C ARG A 232 -1.85 13.72 11.63
N LYS A 233 -3.01 14.38 11.74
CA LYS A 233 -3.17 15.61 12.52
C LYS A 233 -2.90 15.37 14.02
N GLU A 234 -3.38 14.25 14.55
CA GLU A 234 -3.09 13.85 15.93
C GLU A 234 -1.60 13.58 16.15
N PHE A 235 -0.92 12.95 15.16
CA PHE A 235 0.53 12.79 15.24
C PHE A 235 1.27 14.13 15.21
N GLU A 236 0.86 15.08 14.39
CA GLU A 236 1.42 16.44 14.37
C GLU A 236 1.23 17.12 15.73
N THR A 237 0.04 16.99 16.32
CA THR A 237 -0.26 17.52 17.66
C THR A 237 0.59 16.86 18.74
N ALA A 238 0.64 15.55 18.80
CA ALA A 238 1.46 14.78 19.74
C ALA A 238 2.95 15.14 19.62
N SER A 239 3.41 15.43 18.40
CA SER A 239 4.79 15.83 18.15
C SER A 239 5.16 17.17 18.81
N LEU A 240 4.20 18.08 18.97
CA LEU A 240 4.43 19.36 19.65
C LEU A 240 4.61 19.19 21.16
N PHE A 241 4.06 18.13 21.72
CA PHE A 241 4.11 17.85 23.16
C PHE A 241 5.10 16.73 23.53
N ASP A 242 5.88 16.26 22.56
CA ASP A 242 6.84 15.16 22.73
C ASP A 242 6.18 13.84 23.17
N GLU A 243 4.96 13.59 22.68
CA GLU A 243 4.14 12.46 23.03
C GLU A 243 4.21 11.33 22.00
N LYS A 244 3.80 10.13 22.44
CA LYS A 244 3.69 8.93 21.60
C LYS A 244 2.22 8.65 21.32
N ILE A 245 1.91 8.21 20.11
CA ILE A 245 0.58 7.71 19.76
C ILE A 245 0.63 6.31 19.16
N ILE A 246 -0.47 5.59 19.27
CA ILE A 246 -0.59 4.20 18.81
C ILE A 246 -1.77 4.08 17.86
N ALA A 247 -1.50 3.57 16.66
CA ALA A 247 -2.51 3.22 15.68
C ALA A 247 -2.86 1.74 15.77
N ILE A 248 -4.14 1.42 15.97
CA ILE A 248 -4.66 0.06 15.84
C ILE A 248 -5.46 -0.02 14.53
N THR A 249 -5.27 -1.07 13.74
CA THR A 249 -6.04 -1.27 12.51
C THR A 249 -6.39 -2.74 12.28
N VAL A 250 -7.51 -2.95 11.61
CA VAL A 250 -7.96 -4.27 11.14
C VAL A 250 -7.88 -4.29 9.63
N ALA A 251 -7.02 -5.13 9.05
CA ALA A 251 -6.83 -5.26 7.61
C ALA A 251 -6.58 -3.91 6.84
N GLY A 252 -6.48 -2.81 7.58
CA GLY A 252 -6.13 -1.49 7.06
C GLY A 252 -4.62 -1.36 6.78
N PHE A 253 -4.22 -0.23 6.19
CA PHE A 253 -2.83 0.07 5.83
C PHE A 253 -2.19 -1.05 5.00
N ARG A 254 -2.89 -1.43 3.94
CA ARG A 254 -2.32 -2.35 2.94
C ARG A 254 -1.12 -1.71 2.28
N ALA A 255 -0.32 -2.51 1.60
CA ALA A 255 0.84 -2.02 0.86
C ALA A 255 0.48 -0.79 -0.01
N GLY A 256 1.38 0.18 -0.05
CA GLY A 256 1.20 1.40 -0.85
C GLY A 256 0.80 2.66 -0.08
N ILE A 257 0.35 2.59 1.16
CA ILE A 257 0.04 3.80 1.94
C ILE A 257 1.33 4.53 2.32
N ASN A 258 1.39 5.80 1.97
CA ASN A 258 2.50 6.67 2.30
C ASN A 258 2.17 7.57 3.51
N PHE A 259 2.84 7.34 4.62
CA PHE A 259 2.67 8.15 5.84
C PHE A 259 3.43 9.49 5.79
N GLY A 260 4.20 9.74 4.74
CA GLY A 260 5.11 10.87 4.67
C GLY A 260 6.46 10.60 5.35
N PRO A 261 7.47 11.43 5.07
CA PRO A 261 8.82 11.21 5.59
C PRO A 261 8.88 11.35 7.11
N GLU A 262 8.23 12.33 7.69
CA GLU A 262 8.27 12.62 9.11
C GLU A 262 7.72 11.46 9.96
N MET A 263 6.52 10.97 9.64
CA MET A 263 5.96 9.81 10.33
C MET A 263 6.81 8.55 10.14
N LYS A 264 7.45 8.37 8.97
CA LYS A 264 8.33 7.21 8.74
C LYS A 264 9.55 7.24 9.65
N GLU A 265 10.15 8.39 9.86
CA GLU A 265 11.32 8.57 10.74
C GLU A 265 10.98 8.36 12.22
N LYS A 266 9.75 8.68 12.59
CA LYS A 266 9.25 8.59 13.97
C LYS A 266 8.51 7.28 14.28
N LEU A 267 8.52 6.31 13.37
CA LEU A 267 7.92 5.00 13.61
C LEU A 267 8.75 4.20 14.62
N ILE A 268 8.18 3.93 15.79
CA ILE A 268 8.85 3.18 16.86
C ILE A 268 8.89 1.70 16.53
N SER A 269 7.72 1.12 16.23
CA SER A 269 7.60 -0.30 15.93
C SER A 269 6.26 -0.65 15.30
N THR A 270 6.19 -1.83 14.70
CA THR A 270 4.96 -2.39 14.14
C THR A 270 4.73 -3.80 14.65
N TRP A 271 3.46 -4.12 14.89
CA TRP A 271 2.98 -5.47 15.13
C TRP A 271 1.97 -5.88 14.07
N ASP A 272 2.14 -7.07 13.50
CA ASP A 272 1.18 -7.60 12.53
C ASP A 272 0.70 -8.99 12.96
N SER A 273 -0.55 -9.08 13.43
CA SER A 273 -1.21 -10.34 13.78
C SER A 273 -1.79 -11.03 12.55
N THR A 274 -1.89 -10.37 11.41
CA THR A 274 -2.55 -10.91 10.25
C THR A 274 -1.69 -11.93 9.53
N ILE A 275 -2.31 -12.96 8.96
CA ILE A 275 -1.64 -13.92 8.09
C ILE A 275 -1.80 -13.36 6.67
N ALA A 276 -0.71 -12.89 6.08
CA ALA A 276 -0.69 -12.68 4.64
C ALA A 276 -0.75 -14.05 3.96
N ASN A 277 -1.81 -14.32 3.25
CA ASN A 277 -1.81 -15.38 2.25
C ASN A 277 -0.95 -14.87 1.10
N ILE A 278 0.30 -15.30 1.06
CA ILE A 278 1.23 -15.07 -0.03
C ILE A 278 0.94 -16.09 -1.13
#